data_83e54a3e549ea3108d5fcc04d561dc5a
#
_entry.id   83e54a3e549ea3108d5fcc04d561dc5a
#
_cell.length_a   1.000
_cell.length_b   1.000
_cell.length_c   1.000
_cell.angle_alpha   90.00
_cell.angle_beta   90.00
_cell.angle_gamma   90.00
#
_symmetry.space_group_name_H-M   'P 1'
#
loop_
_entity.id
_entity.type
_entity.pdbx_description
1 polymer ?
#
loop_
_entity_poly.entity_id
_entity_poly.type
_entity_poly.pdbx_seq_one_letter_code
_entity_poly.pdbx_strand_id
1 'polypeptide(L)'
;MTGGYGDGPDIISSCSINVDKGEIVAILGPNGAGKSTAMKAMLGLLKLKSGNIIIDGEDISNLSPQERVKKGISFVPQTRNVFAELTVKENLEVGAFLRTDEINKVIDEIYDLFPILKEKKDQIVGQLSGGQRQQVALGRALMIKPSVLMLDEP
;
A
#
# COMPACT_ATOMS: atom_id res chain seq x y z
N MET A 1 -3.58 1.44 -19.09
CA MET A 1 -3.61 2.77 -18.45
C MET A 1 -2.52 3.68 -18.98
N THR A 2 -2.83 4.96 -19.19
CA THR A 2 -1.90 6.02 -19.60
C THR A 2 -2.11 7.21 -18.69
N GLY A 3 -1.03 7.86 -18.24
CA GLY A 3 -1.13 9.02 -17.35
C GLY A 3 0.20 9.53 -16.84
N GLY A 4 0.13 10.64 -16.09
CA GLY A 4 1.28 11.34 -15.55
C GLY A 4 0.86 12.31 -14.44
N TYR A 5 1.77 13.19 -14.03
CA TYR A 5 1.51 14.19 -13.00
C TYR A 5 0.86 15.45 -13.60
N GLY A 6 -0.35 15.77 -13.12
CA GLY A 6 -1.09 16.97 -13.59
C GLY A 6 -1.30 16.96 -15.10
N ASP A 7 -1.10 18.11 -15.74
CA ASP A 7 -1.19 18.27 -17.20
C ASP A 7 0.15 18.04 -17.92
N GLY A 8 1.13 17.47 -17.21
CA GLY A 8 2.45 17.15 -17.74
C GLY A 8 2.47 15.99 -18.74
N PRO A 9 3.66 15.59 -19.22
CA PRO A 9 3.82 14.48 -20.14
C PRO A 9 3.40 13.16 -19.49
N ASP A 10 3.01 12.19 -20.34
CA ASP A 10 2.70 10.84 -19.90
C ASP A 10 3.97 10.13 -19.44
N ILE A 11 3.99 9.70 -18.17
CA ILE A 11 5.07 8.90 -17.60
C ILE A 11 4.77 7.42 -17.80
N ILE A 12 3.47 7.07 -17.78
CA ILE A 12 2.98 5.73 -18.08
C ILE A 12 2.26 5.81 -19.43
N SER A 13 2.63 4.97 -20.36
CA SER A 13 1.98 4.87 -21.68
C SER A 13 1.59 3.44 -21.97
N SER A 14 0.30 3.21 -22.25
CA SER A 14 -0.27 1.91 -22.61
C SER A 14 0.09 0.75 -21.67
N CYS A 15 0.29 1.04 -20.38
CA CYS A 15 0.63 0.02 -19.38
C CYS A 15 -0.61 -0.87 -19.09
N SER A 16 -0.41 -2.18 -19.12
CA SER A 16 -1.41 -3.18 -18.74
C SER A 16 -0.78 -4.13 -17.72
N ILE A 17 -1.43 -4.30 -16.57
CA ILE A 17 -1.01 -5.20 -15.50
C ILE A 17 -2.25 -5.99 -15.10
N ASN A 18 -2.12 -7.30 -15.03
CA ASN A 18 -3.13 -8.20 -14.50
C ASN A 18 -2.55 -8.98 -13.32
N VAL A 19 -3.33 -9.20 -12.27
CA VAL A 19 -2.94 -9.97 -11.09
C VAL A 19 -4.12 -10.82 -10.69
N ASP A 20 -3.96 -12.13 -10.70
CA ASP A 20 -4.99 -13.06 -10.29
C ASP A 20 -4.96 -13.31 -8.77
N LYS A 21 -6.05 -13.84 -8.23
CA LYS A 21 -6.15 -14.12 -6.80
C LYS A 21 -5.10 -15.14 -6.37
N GLY A 22 -4.30 -14.77 -5.37
CA GLY A 22 -3.21 -15.60 -4.84
C GLY A 22 -1.93 -15.52 -5.66
N GLU A 23 -1.86 -14.63 -6.66
CA GLU A 23 -0.69 -14.41 -7.49
C GLU A 23 0.23 -13.33 -6.90
N ILE A 24 1.53 -13.49 -7.13
CA ILE A 24 2.54 -12.47 -6.87
C ILE A 24 3.13 -12.03 -8.22
N VAL A 25 2.94 -10.76 -8.55
CA VAL A 25 3.46 -10.15 -9.78
C VAL A 25 4.61 -9.20 -9.46
N ALA A 26 5.76 -9.39 -10.10
CA ALA A 26 6.91 -8.50 -10.01
C ALA A 26 6.97 -7.55 -11.20
N ILE A 27 7.00 -6.24 -10.94
CA ILE A 27 7.20 -5.20 -11.96
C ILE A 27 8.69 -4.90 -12.04
N LEU A 28 9.35 -5.35 -13.12
CA LEU A 28 10.78 -5.18 -13.32
C LEU A 28 11.06 -4.03 -14.30
N GLY A 29 12.18 -3.34 -14.10
CA GLY A 29 12.63 -2.26 -14.96
C GLY A 29 13.67 -1.37 -14.29
N PRO A 30 14.43 -0.59 -15.07
CA PRO A 30 15.43 0.34 -14.53
C PRO A 30 14.79 1.45 -13.68
N ASN A 31 15.63 2.17 -12.93
CA ASN A 31 15.18 3.37 -12.23
C ASN A 31 14.66 4.40 -13.23
N GLY A 32 13.54 5.02 -12.90
CA GLY A 32 12.87 5.96 -13.82
C GLY A 32 11.93 5.31 -14.84
N ALA A 33 11.81 4.00 -14.92
CA ALA A 33 10.90 3.30 -15.85
C ALA A 33 9.40 3.49 -15.55
N GLY A 34 9.03 4.23 -14.50
CA GLY A 34 7.63 4.48 -14.16
C GLY A 34 6.97 3.44 -13.23
N LYS A 35 7.73 2.50 -12.63
CA LYS A 35 7.20 1.47 -11.72
C LYS A 35 6.37 2.07 -10.58
N SER A 36 6.97 2.94 -9.77
CA SER A 36 6.28 3.62 -8.66
C SER A 36 5.15 4.53 -9.15
N THR A 37 5.29 5.10 -10.35
CA THR A 37 4.24 5.92 -10.98
C THR A 37 3.03 5.09 -11.34
N ALA A 38 3.22 3.86 -11.86
CA ALA A 38 2.14 2.93 -12.14
C ALA A 38 1.37 2.56 -10.85
N MET A 39 2.08 2.22 -9.76
CA MET A 39 1.47 1.92 -8.47
C MET A 39 0.69 3.12 -7.91
N LYS A 40 1.26 4.34 -7.98
CA LYS A 40 0.57 5.58 -7.56
C LYS A 40 -0.66 5.88 -8.41
N ALA A 41 -0.65 5.56 -9.71
CA ALA A 41 -1.81 5.69 -10.58
C ALA A 41 -2.91 4.70 -10.17
N MET A 42 -2.55 3.44 -9.89
CA MET A 42 -3.50 2.44 -9.39
C MET A 42 -4.12 2.87 -8.05
N LEU A 43 -3.36 3.52 -7.17
CA LEU A 43 -3.87 4.05 -5.91
C LEU A 43 -4.73 5.33 -6.07
N GLY A 44 -4.76 5.94 -7.24
CA GLY A 44 -5.51 7.18 -7.49
C GLY A 44 -4.78 8.47 -7.11
N LEU A 45 -3.47 8.38 -6.84
CA LEU A 45 -2.63 9.56 -6.58
C LEU A 45 -2.23 10.32 -7.86
N LEU A 46 -2.53 9.73 -9.01
CA LEU A 46 -2.32 10.32 -10.32
C LEU A 46 -3.61 10.21 -11.14
N LYS A 47 -3.90 11.23 -11.93
CA LYS A 47 -5.03 11.22 -12.86
C LYS A 47 -4.67 10.41 -14.11
N LEU A 48 -5.47 9.41 -14.42
CA LEU A 48 -5.36 8.70 -15.69
C LEU A 48 -5.91 9.58 -16.82
N LYS A 49 -5.21 9.62 -17.94
CA LYS A 49 -5.69 10.23 -19.19
C LYS A 49 -6.49 9.23 -20.02
N SER A 50 -6.15 7.92 -19.91
CA SER A 50 -6.90 6.86 -20.54
C SER A 50 -6.66 5.50 -19.87
N GLY A 51 -7.57 4.55 -20.08
CA GLY A 51 -7.56 3.22 -19.49
C GLY A 51 -8.30 3.16 -18.17
N ASN A 52 -8.44 1.94 -17.66
CA ASN A 52 -9.25 1.64 -16.49
C ASN A 52 -8.43 0.89 -15.44
N ILE A 53 -8.86 0.98 -14.19
CA ILE A 53 -8.39 0.17 -13.06
C ILE A 53 -9.59 -0.60 -12.54
N ILE A 54 -9.48 -1.92 -12.59
CA ILE A 54 -10.56 -2.84 -12.23
C ILE A 54 -10.09 -3.71 -11.07
N ILE A 55 -10.89 -3.81 -10.00
CA ILE A 55 -10.67 -4.72 -8.88
C ILE A 55 -11.93 -5.56 -8.70
N ASP A 56 -11.76 -6.88 -8.66
CA ASP A 56 -12.86 -7.84 -8.50
C ASP A 56 -14.05 -7.57 -9.44
N GLY A 57 -13.74 -7.14 -10.69
CA GLY A 57 -14.74 -6.79 -11.71
C GLY A 57 -15.34 -5.39 -11.61
N GLU A 58 -14.99 -4.61 -10.59
CA GLU A 58 -15.47 -3.23 -10.39
C GLU A 58 -14.46 -2.20 -10.93
N ASP A 59 -14.92 -1.27 -11.77
CA ASP A 59 -14.11 -0.16 -12.25
C ASP A 59 -13.99 0.92 -11.17
N ILE A 60 -12.77 1.11 -10.68
CA ILE A 60 -12.45 2.07 -9.62
C ILE A 60 -11.66 3.28 -10.14
N SER A 61 -11.57 3.45 -11.45
CA SER A 61 -10.72 4.47 -12.12
C SER A 61 -11.01 5.90 -11.65
N ASN A 62 -12.27 6.20 -11.33
CA ASN A 62 -12.73 7.53 -10.93
C ASN A 62 -12.85 7.71 -9.41
N LEU A 63 -12.56 6.68 -8.61
CA LEU A 63 -12.62 6.75 -7.16
C LEU A 63 -11.42 7.52 -6.60
N SER A 64 -11.65 8.25 -5.51
CA SER A 64 -10.59 8.88 -4.72
C SER A 64 -9.63 7.83 -4.11
N PRO A 65 -8.39 8.19 -3.72
CA PRO A 65 -7.48 7.27 -3.07
C PRO A 65 -8.09 6.58 -1.85
N GLN A 66 -8.83 7.30 -1.00
CA GLN A 66 -9.47 6.75 0.18
C GLN A 66 -10.54 5.71 -0.18
N GLU A 67 -11.33 5.97 -1.22
CA GLU A 67 -12.34 5.02 -1.70
C GLU A 67 -11.69 3.77 -2.27
N ARG A 68 -10.56 3.90 -3.01
CA ARG A 68 -9.81 2.76 -3.54
C ARG A 68 -9.22 1.90 -2.40
N VAL A 69 -8.73 2.53 -1.33
CA VAL A 69 -8.27 1.81 -0.13
C VAL A 69 -9.44 1.03 0.50
N LYS A 70 -10.63 1.63 0.61
CA LYS A 70 -11.84 0.92 1.07
C LYS A 70 -12.26 -0.24 0.16
N LYS A 71 -11.91 -0.19 -1.13
CA LYS A 71 -12.11 -1.28 -2.10
C LYS A 71 -11.04 -2.37 -2.01
N GLY A 72 -10.08 -2.25 -1.09
CA GLY A 72 -9.10 -3.28 -0.81
C GLY A 72 -7.74 -3.10 -1.47
N ILE A 73 -7.38 -1.92 -1.96
CA ILE A 73 -6.01 -1.63 -2.38
C ILE A 73 -5.20 -1.11 -1.20
N SER A 74 -4.00 -1.66 -0.97
CA SER A 74 -3.02 -1.11 -0.06
C SER A 74 -1.68 -0.89 -0.75
N PHE A 75 -0.89 0.06 -0.24
CA PHE A 75 0.39 0.44 -0.81
C PHE A 75 1.42 0.71 0.27
N VAL A 76 2.59 0.11 0.13
CA VAL A 76 3.77 0.39 0.95
C VAL A 76 4.79 1.11 0.07
N PRO A 77 5.02 2.42 0.28
CA PRO A 77 6.02 3.17 -0.47
C PRO A 77 7.44 2.78 -0.04
N GLN A 78 8.40 2.98 -0.93
CA GLN A 78 9.83 2.73 -0.69
C GLN A 78 10.38 3.49 0.54
N THR A 79 9.95 4.75 0.71
CA THR A 79 10.44 5.63 1.78
C THR A 79 9.28 6.22 2.57
N ARG A 80 9.57 6.66 3.82
CA ARG A 80 8.58 7.27 4.72
C ARG A 80 7.35 6.37 4.92
N ASN A 81 7.58 5.07 4.97
CA ASN A 81 6.55 4.05 5.07
C ASN A 81 6.08 3.77 6.51
N VAL A 82 6.64 4.44 7.51
CA VAL A 82 6.25 4.37 8.92
C VAL A 82 6.22 5.77 9.56
N PHE A 83 5.48 5.90 10.66
CA PHE A 83 5.54 7.07 11.54
C PHE A 83 6.60 6.81 12.62
N ALA A 84 7.78 7.39 12.45
CA ALA A 84 8.94 7.11 13.28
C ALA A 84 8.77 7.53 14.74
N GLU A 85 7.96 8.55 15.00
CA GLU A 85 7.68 9.11 16.33
C GLU A 85 6.60 8.35 17.11
N LEU A 86 5.87 7.45 16.44
CA LEU A 86 4.83 6.64 17.05
C LEU A 86 5.37 5.26 17.43
N THR A 87 4.71 4.61 18.38
CA THR A 87 4.97 3.21 18.73
C THR A 87 4.57 2.27 17.60
N VAL A 88 4.99 1.01 17.70
CA VAL A 88 4.56 -0.05 16.78
C VAL A 88 3.04 -0.17 16.77
N LYS A 89 2.41 -0.23 17.95
CA LYS A 89 0.96 -0.36 18.09
C LYS A 89 0.24 0.83 17.45
N GLU A 90 0.65 2.06 17.74
CA GLU A 90 0.06 3.27 17.16
C GLU A 90 0.20 3.31 15.63
N ASN A 91 1.33 2.84 15.07
CA ASN A 91 1.49 2.71 13.62
C ASN A 91 0.45 1.75 13.03
N LEU A 92 0.18 0.61 13.67
CA LEU A 92 -0.85 -0.33 13.24
C LEU A 92 -2.25 0.31 13.33
N GLU A 93 -2.56 0.98 14.45
CA GLU A 93 -3.84 1.67 14.65
C GLU A 93 -4.10 2.74 13.57
N VAL A 94 -3.07 3.52 13.19
CA VAL A 94 -3.17 4.46 12.05
C VAL A 94 -3.46 3.72 10.75
N GLY A 95 -2.91 2.51 10.54
CA GLY A 95 -3.23 1.68 9.38
C GLY A 95 -4.71 1.29 9.28
N ALA A 96 -5.39 1.25 10.40
CA ALA A 96 -6.83 0.94 10.50
C ALA A 96 -7.75 2.16 10.39
N PHE A 97 -7.23 3.36 10.10
CA PHE A 97 -7.99 4.64 10.14
C PHE A 97 -9.31 4.62 9.36
N LEU A 98 -9.39 3.87 8.27
CA LEU A 98 -10.62 3.77 7.46
C LEU A 98 -11.57 2.65 7.90
N ARG A 99 -11.24 1.88 8.95
CA ARG A 99 -12.07 0.80 9.49
C ARG A 99 -13.00 1.34 10.57
N THR A 100 -14.15 0.71 10.68
CA THR A 100 -15.17 1.02 11.71
C THR A 100 -15.48 -0.16 12.61
N ASP A 101 -14.86 -1.31 12.35
CA ASP A 101 -15.00 -2.55 13.11
C ASP A 101 -13.90 -2.69 14.19
N GLU A 102 -13.95 -3.77 14.94
CA GLU A 102 -12.98 -4.03 16.00
C GLU A 102 -11.59 -4.35 15.44
N ILE A 103 -10.66 -3.40 15.60
CA ILE A 103 -9.30 -3.47 15.05
C ILE A 103 -8.38 -4.40 15.85
N ASN A 104 -8.69 -4.68 17.13
CA ASN A 104 -7.80 -5.47 17.99
C ASN A 104 -7.56 -6.88 17.44
N LYS A 105 -8.60 -7.52 16.88
CA LYS A 105 -8.46 -8.83 16.22
C LYS A 105 -7.48 -8.80 15.05
N VAL A 106 -7.52 -7.71 14.28
CA VAL A 106 -6.60 -7.55 13.15
C VAL A 106 -5.18 -7.28 13.62
N ILE A 107 -5.01 -6.50 14.70
CA ILE A 107 -3.71 -6.30 15.34
C ILE A 107 -3.14 -7.64 15.81
N ASP A 108 -3.94 -8.51 16.43
CA ASP A 108 -3.50 -9.83 16.86
C ASP A 108 -3.08 -10.70 15.67
N GLU A 109 -3.84 -10.70 14.56
CA GLU A 109 -3.45 -11.38 13.31
C GLU A 109 -2.10 -10.86 12.76
N ILE A 110 -1.85 -9.54 12.83
CA ILE A 110 -0.57 -8.94 12.44
C ILE A 110 0.56 -9.37 13.39
N TYR A 111 0.29 -9.47 14.69
CA TYR A 111 1.26 -9.95 15.67
C TYR A 111 1.59 -11.44 15.49
N ASP A 112 0.62 -12.25 15.07
CA ASP A 112 0.86 -13.65 14.73
C ASP A 112 1.73 -13.79 13.47
N LEU A 113 1.52 -12.91 12.49
CA LEU A 113 2.34 -12.86 11.27
C LEU A 113 3.75 -12.31 11.52
N PHE A 114 3.87 -11.32 12.43
CA PHE A 114 5.14 -10.66 12.77
C PHE A 114 5.33 -10.64 14.30
N PRO A 115 5.75 -11.75 14.94
CA PRO A 115 5.83 -11.86 16.40
C PRO A 115 6.68 -10.77 17.06
N ILE A 116 7.75 -10.33 16.39
CA ILE A 116 8.62 -9.26 16.89
C ILE A 116 7.88 -7.93 17.12
N LEU A 117 6.82 -7.67 16.35
CA LEU A 117 6.00 -6.47 16.53
C LEU A 117 5.18 -6.52 17.82
N LYS A 118 4.74 -7.73 18.22
CA LYS A 118 4.06 -7.93 19.51
C LYS A 118 4.99 -7.65 20.68
N GLU A 119 6.22 -8.19 20.62
CA GLU A 119 7.25 -7.98 21.65
C GLU A 119 7.61 -6.49 21.81
N LYS A 120 7.59 -5.74 20.71
CA LYS A 120 7.99 -4.33 20.62
C LYS A 120 6.82 -3.36 20.47
N LYS A 121 5.59 -3.79 20.80
CA LYS A 121 4.37 -3.03 20.54
C LYS A 121 4.39 -1.59 21.09
N ASP A 122 5.02 -1.38 22.24
CA ASP A 122 5.10 -0.10 22.94
C ASP A 122 6.41 0.68 22.62
N GLN A 123 7.29 0.12 21.75
CA GLN A 123 8.55 0.77 21.37
C GLN A 123 8.30 1.74 20.21
N ILE A 124 8.97 2.91 20.28
CA ILE A 124 8.98 3.93 19.22
C ILE A 124 9.64 3.35 17.96
N VAL A 125 8.96 3.46 16.81
CA VAL A 125 9.37 2.81 15.55
C VAL A 125 10.71 3.35 15.04
N GLY A 126 11.03 4.61 15.29
CA GLY A 126 12.32 5.21 14.93
C GLY A 126 13.53 4.49 15.54
N GLN A 127 13.36 3.79 16.67
CA GLN A 127 14.40 3.04 17.38
C GLN A 127 14.58 1.60 16.87
N LEU A 128 13.73 1.13 15.97
CA LEU A 128 13.77 -0.21 15.42
C LEU A 128 14.83 -0.34 14.31
N SER A 129 15.27 -1.58 14.07
CA SER A 129 16.12 -1.89 12.89
C SER A 129 15.36 -1.63 11.57
N GLY A 130 16.10 -1.51 10.45
CA GLY A 130 15.50 -1.32 9.12
C GLY A 130 14.47 -2.40 8.77
N GLY A 131 14.83 -3.69 8.99
CA GLY A 131 13.93 -4.81 8.73
C GLY A 131 12.69 -4.82 9.64
N GLN A 132 12.85 -4.42 10.92
CA GLN A 132 11.70 -4.30 11.83
C GLN A 132 10.78 -3.16 11.40
N ARG A 133 11.32 -2.00 10.97
CA ARG A 133 10.52 -0.91 10.41
C ARG A 133 9.75 -1.35 9.16
N GLN A 134 10.37 -2.19 8.31
CA GLN A 134 9.70 -2.74 7.14
C GLN A 134 8.53 -3.65 7.53
N GLN A 135 8.68 -4.48 8.57
CA GLN A 135 7.58 -5.29 9.11
C GLN A 135 6.44 -4.41 9.67
N VAL A 136 6.77 -3.28 10.34
CA VAL A 136 5.75 -2.30 10.77
C VAL A 136 5.01 -1.72 9.57
N ALA A 137 5.72 -1.33 8.51
CA ALA A 137 5.11 -0.80 7.29
C ALA A 137 4.16 -1.80 6.61
N LEU A 138 4.60 -3.08 6.53
CA LEU A 138 3.77 -4.17 6.02
C LEU A 138 2.54 -4.41 6.92
N GLY A 139 2.76 -4.53 8.23
CA GLY A 139 1.67 -4.70 9.20
C GLY A 139 0.63 -3.59 9.10
N ARG A 140 1.09 -2.33 9.01
CA ARG A 140 0.21 -1.17 8.82
C ARG A 140 -0.62 -1.26 7.53
N ALA A 141 0.00 -1.70 6.43
CA ALA A 141 -0.69 -1.86 5.15
C ALA A 141 -1.72 -3.00 5.16
N LEU A 142 -1.46 -4.04 5.96
CA LEU A 142 -2.35 -5.20 6.12
C LEU A 142 -3.53 -4.93 7.06
N MET A 143 -3.50 -3.87 7.87
CA MET A 143 -4.59 -3.54 8.80
C MET A 143 -5.96 -3.38 8.12
N ILE A 144 -6.00 -2.94 6.86
CA ILE A 144 -7.25 -2.84 6.09
C ILE A 144 -7.71 -4.16 5.48
N LYS A 145 -6.98 -5.27 5.67
CA LYS A 145 -7.21 -6.58 5.02
C LYS A 145 -7.36 -6.44 3.51
N PRO A 146 -6.32 -5.95 2.81
CA PRO A 146 -6.42 -5.64 1.39
C PRO A 146 -6.57 -6.90 0.54
N SER A 147 -7.30 -6.80 -0.59
CA SER A 147 -7.31 -7.81 -1.64
C SER A 147 -6.08 -7.68 -2.56
N VAL A 148 -5.55 -6.46 -2.68
CA VAL A 148 -4.32 -6.15 -3.46
C VAL A 148 -3.35 -5.34 -2.60
N LEU A 149 -2.15 -5.90 -2.37
CA LEU A 149 -1.06 -5.21 -1.70
C LEU A 149 0.04 -4.86 -2.71
N MET A 150 0.35 -3.59 -2.84
CA MET A 150 1.43 -3.09 -3.69
C MET A 150 2.64 -2.70 -2.83
N LEU A 151 3.82 -3.17 -3.21
CA LEU A 151 5.08 -2.89 -2.51
C LEU A 151 6.05 -2.21 -3.49
N ASP A 152 6.55 -1.04 -3.11
CA ASP A 152 7.52 -0.29 -3.92
C ASP A 152 8.92 -0.48 -3.33
N GLU A 153 9.72 -1.36 -3.93
CA GLU A 153 11.08 -1.74 -3.49
C GLU A 153 11.09 -2.17 -2.00
N PRO A 154 10.42 -3.28 -1.64
CA PRO A 154 10.25 -3.74 -0.28
C PRO A 154 11.55 -4.24 0.39
#